data_bac9ca6f6aa0c7657750b6d4dc7e74d9
#
_entry.id   bac9ca6f6aa0c7657750b6d4dc7e74d9
#
_cell.length_a   1.000
_cell.length_b   1.000
_cell.length_c   1.000
_cell.angle_alpha   90.00
_cell.angle_beta   90.00
_cell.angle_gamma   90.00
#
_symmetry.space_group_name_H-M   'P 1'
#
loop_
_entity.id
_entity.type
_entity.pdbx_description
1 polymer ?
#
loop_
_entity_poly.entity_id
_entity_poly.type
_entity_poly.pdbx_seq_one_letter_code
_entity_poly.pdbx_strand_id
1 'polypeptide(L)'
;MSRPTPPEKATDNSKAVPTSPKDPVETSETETGLLPPQHWAQLTEDVDEQDDADSIIPDNASSTASLTSSILKYRTLHGRLYQSERGNTDYWFTVEVDTMITLAYAKTKAAADIGTGTGIWAIEFADQFPNASVIGTDLAPIQPSWVPPNLEFQIDDCTQEWTIAPNSLDYAHLRWLVGSVADWTALFKEAYKSLKPGGWIESYEPSSTIESDDNTVLPGSAMSQWQNFFVEGGRRMGRTFKVFQDGIQKKAMQEAGFVDIEERNFKNPIGGWPKDPEARSIGQYTQAALEQDGKGTVLHMATALGWSEDEVTVFISHFNREIRSPKIHAYFKQKAVWGRKPDTV
;
A
#
# COMPACT_ATOMS: atom_id res chain seq x y z
N MET A 1 -1.63 20.59 -79.39
CA MET A 1 -1.34 19.61 -80.49
C MET A 1 -0.99 18.31 -79.78
N SER A 2 -1.94 17.39 -79.96
CA SER A 2 -1.80 15.98 -80.29
C SER A 2 -1.34 15.01 -79.18
N ARG A 3 -2.31 14.30 -78.73
CA ARG A 3 -2.30 12.89 -78.33
C ARG A 3 -1.73 11.99 -79.42
N PRO A 4 -1.33 10.75 -79.24
CA PRO A 4 -2.19 9.69 -78.73
C PRO A 4 -1.55 8.57 -77.84
N THR A 5 -2.45 7.75 -77.39
CA THR A 5 -2.48 6.49 -76.67
C THR A 5 -2.13 5.23 -77.51
N PRO A 6 -2.38 4.00 -76.99
CA PRO A 6 -1.44 2.90 -76.63
C PRO A 6 -1.56 1.73 -77.68
N PRO A 7 -1.07 0.54 -77.46
CA PRO A 7 -1.77 -0.61 -76.85
C PRO A 7 -0.86 -1.69 -76.15
N GLU A 8 -1.33 -2.49 -75.29
CA GLU A 8 -2.10 -3.76 -75.30
C GLU A 8 -1.27 -5.05 -75.09
N LYS A 9 -1.76 -5.83 -74.15
CA LYS A 9 -1.94 -7.29 -74.02
C LYS A 9 -0.75 -8.23 -73.72
N ALA A 10 -0.85 -8.86 -72.57
CA ALA A 10 -1.32 -10.20 -72.12
C ALA A 10 -0.36 -11.37 -72.34
N THR A 11 -0.17 -12.17 -71.37
CA THR A 11 -0.50 -13.58 -71.15
C THR A 11 0.22 -14.11 -69.86
N ASP A 12 -0.52 -14.52 -68.90
CA ASP A 12 -0.79 -15.82 -68.31
C ASP A 12 0.37 -16.85 -68.38
N ASN A 13 0.83 -17.24 -67.18
CA ASN A 13 0.88 -18.65 -66.85
C ASN A 13 1.22 -18.89 -65.34
N SER A 14 0.34 -19.63 -64.73
CA SER A 14 0.42 -20.32 -63.46
C SER A 14 1.73 -21.08 -63.22
N LYS A 15 2.27 -21.07 -61.97
CA LYS A 15 2.57 -22.28 -61.16
C LYS A 15 3.25 -21.98 -59.85
N ALA A 16 2.77 -22.76 -58.84
CA ALA A 16 3.49 -23.25 -57.68
C ALA A 16 3.80 -22.28 -56.53
N VAL A 17 3.04 -22.45 -55.49
CA VAL A 17 3.33 -22.07 -54.10
C VAL A 17 4.54 -22.88 -53.58
N PRO A 18 5.53 -22.27 -52.98
CA PRO A 18 6.32 -22.90 -51.92
C PRO A 18 5.94 -22.28 -50.56
N THR A 19 5.58 -23.14 -49.66
CA THR A 19 5.44 -22.87 -48.23
C THR A 19 6.73 -22.30 -47.66
N SER A 20 6.67 -21.04 -47.21
CA SER A 20 7.73 -20.43 -46.43
C SER A 20 7.68 -20.89 -44.97
N PRO A 21 8.83 -21.02 -44.29
CA PRO A 21 8.90 -21.41 -42.87
C PRO A 21 8.27 -20.31 -42.03
N LYS A 22 7.59 -20.70 -40.95
CA LYS A 22 7.12 -19.81 -39.91
C LYS A 22 8.32 -19.08 -39.32
N ASP A 23 8.33 -17.76 -39.44
CA ASP A 23 9.24 -16.89 -38.74
C ASP A 23 9.07 -17.14 -37.24
N PRO A 24 10.16 -17.08 -36.46
CA PRO A 24 10.09 -17.15 -34.99
C PRO A 24 9.32 -15.93 -34.51
N VAL A 25 8.36 -16.20 -33.63
CA VAL A 25 7.64 -15.16 -32.88
C VAL A 25 8.69 -14.28 -32.22
N GLU A 26 8.82 -13.05 -32.72
CA GLU A 26 9.52 -11.99 -32.00
C GLU A 26 8.92 -11.90 -30.60
N THR A 27 9.70 -12.27 -29.61
CA THR A 27 9.45 -11.93 -28.20
C THR A 27 9.55 -10.42 -28.11
N SER A 28 8.41 -9.76 -28.24
CA SER A 28 8.28 -8.33 -28.00
C SER A 28 8.63 -8.01 -26.56
N GLU A 29 9.41 -6.96 -26.44
CA GLU A 29 9.72 -6.10 -25.32
C GLU A 29 8.87 -6.32 -24.05
N THR A 30 9.54 -6.43 -22.91
CA THR A 30 9.01 -6.51 -21.56
C THR A 30 7.72 -5.70 -21.41
N GLU A 31 6.57 -6.39 -21.42
CA GLU A 31 5.29 -5.80 -21.08
C GLU A 31 5.35 -5.28 -19.64
N THR A 32 5.36 -3.97 -19.48
CA THR A 32 5.39 -3.27 -18.19
C THR A 32 4.01 -3.20 -17.51
N GLY A 33 3.01 -3.87 -18.06
CA GLY A 33 1.62 -3.87 -17.58
C GLY A 33 1.23 -5.09 -16.75
N LEU A 34 -0.02 -5.09 -16.28
CA LEU A 34 -0.62 -6.23 -15.58
C LEU A 34 -0.78 -7.42 -16.54
N LEU A 35 -0.22 -8.55 -16.16
CA LEU A 35 -0.38 -9.81 -16.91
C LEU A 35 -1.85 -10.25 -16.90
N PRO A 36 -2.38 -10.76 -18.03
CA PRO A 36 -3.78 -11.10 -18.13
C PRO A 36 -4.16 -12.31 -17.27
N PRO A 37 -5.45 -12.47 -16.87
CA PRO A 37 -5.90 -13.57 -16.04
C PRO A 37 -5.53 -14.97 -16.55
N GLN A 38 -5.54 -15.15 -17.88
CA GLN A 38 -5.21 -16.41 -18.54
C GLN A 38 -3.77 -16.88 -18.27
N HIS A 39 -2.84 -15.93 -18.05
CA HIS A 39 -1.46 -16.25 -17.67
C HIS A 39 -1.41 -17.04 -16.36
N TRP A 40 -2.19 -16.60 -15.37
CA TRP A 40 -2.21 -17.22 -14.03
C TRP A 40 -2.88 -18.61 -14.06
N ALA A 41 -3.95 -18.77 -14.84
CA ALA A 41 -4.61 -20.05 -15.01
C ALA A 41 -3.69 -21.10 -15.66
N GLN A 42 -2.88 -20.70 -16.64
CA GLN A 42 -1.93 -21.60 -17.31
C GLN A 42 -0.81 -22.06 -16.36
N LEU A 43 -0.31 -21.19 -15.49
CA LEU A 43 0.72 -21.56 -14.51
C LEU A 43 0.24 -22.61 -13.51
N THR A 44 -1.06 -22.74 -13.28
CA THR A 44 -1.62 -23.76 -12.37
C THR A 44 -1.55 -25.15 -13.00
N GLU A 45 -1.66 -25.26 -14.33
CA GLU A 45 -1.55 -26.54 -15.05
C GLU A 45 -0.12 -27.06 -15.10
N ASP A 46 0.88 -26.18 -15.17
CA ASP A 46 2.30 -26.56 -15.25
C ASP A 46 2.91 -26.98 -13.89
N VAL A 47 2.28 -26.65 -12.75
CA VAL A 47 2.82 -26.88 -11.41
C VAL A 47 2.38 -28.22 -10.81
N ASP A 48 1.26 -28.79 -11.26
CA ASP A 48 0.76 -30.07 -10.76
C ASP A 48 1.62 -31.28 -11.22
N GLU A 49 2.52 -31.11 -12.21
CA GLU A 49 3.36 -32.19 -12.72
C GLU A 49 4.79 -32.28 -12.13
N GLN A 50 5.25 -31.29 -11.36
CA GLN A 50 6.67 -31.27 -10.93
C GLN A 50 6.96 -31.22 -9.43
N ASP A 51 5.99 -31.08 -8.53
CA ASP A 51 6.27 -30.86 -7.10
C ASP A 51 5.71 -31.92 -6.11
N ASP A 52 5.34 -33.13 -6.59
CA ASP A 52 4.85 -34.22 -5.74
C ASP A 52 5.97 -35.02 -5.04
N ALA A 53 7.22 -34.59 -5.07
CA ALA A 53 8.34 -35.38 -4.57
C ALA A 53 8.92 -34.98 -3.22
N ASP A 54 8.54 -33.84 -2.60
CA ASP A 54 9.20 -33.45 -1.34
C ASP A 54 8.32 -32.63 -0.36
N SER A 55 7.07 -33.00 -0.20
CA SER A 55 6.21 -32.44 0.84
C SER A 55 5.74 -33.48 1.86
N ILE A 56 6.69 -34.06 2.58
CA ILE A 56 6.41 -34.56 3.93
C ILE A 56 6.82 -33.48 4.91
N ILE A 57 6.04 -32.38 4.96
CA ILE A 57 5.99 -31.56 6.15
C ILE A 57 4.95 -32.22 7.05
N PRO A 58 5.32 -32.70 8.26
CA PRO A 58 4.33 -33.16 9.21
C PRO A 58 3.33 -32.05 9.43
N ASP A 59 2.07 -32.40 9.35
CA ASP A 59 0.92 -31.55 9.63
C ASP A 59 1.05 -30.95 11.04
N ASN A 60 1.85 -29.87 11.16
CA ASN A 60 1.91 -29.03 12.34
C ASN A 60 0.88 -27.91 12.19
N ALA A 61 -0.39 -28.32 12.00
CA ALA A 61 -1.56 -27.45 12.18
C ALA A 61 -1.53 -26.70 13.53
N SER A 62 -0.60 -27.06 14.42
CA SER A 62 -0.35 -26.46 15.71
C SER A 62 0.41 -25.12 15.63
N SER A 63 1.22 -24.85 14.60
CA SER A 63 2.04 -23.62 14.59
C SER A 63 1.30 -22.41 14.02
N THR A 64 0.46 -22.60 13.00
CA THR A 64 -0.39 -21.51 12.45
C THR A 64 -1.57 -21.23 13.37
N ALA A 65 -2.19 -22.23 13.99
CA ALA A 65 -3.21 -22.04 15.02
C ALA A 65 -2.62 -21.36 16.27
N SER A 66 -1.35 -21.65 16.62
CA SER A 66 -0.63 -20.96 17.71
C SER A 66 -0.29 -19.52 17.39
N LEU A 67 0.12 -19.21 16.15
CA LEU A 67 0.34 -17.82 15.68
C LEU A 67 -0.99 -17.05 15.67
N THR A 68 -2.04 -17.62 15.11
CA THR A 68 -3.37 -16.99 15.08
C THR A 68 -3.92 -16.79 16.49
N SER A 69 -3.77 -17.77 17.39
CA SER A 69 -4.23 -17.64 18.78
C SER A 69 -3.36 -16.69 19.62
N SER A 70 -2.07 -16.53 19.30
CA SER A 70 -1.19 -15.58 19.98
C SER A 70 -1.36 -14.15 19.45
N ILE A 71 -1.68 -14.00 18.17
CA ILE A 71 -2.02 -12.71 17.54
C ILE A 71 -3.40 -12.22 18.04
N LEU A 72 -4.34 -13.15 18.26
CA LEU A 72 -5.68 -12.85 18.77
C LEU A 72 -5.74 -12.79 20.32
N LYS A 73 -4.63 -13.02 21.04
CA LYS A 73 -4.58 -12.79 22.49
C LYS A 73 -4.50 -11.29 22.77
N TYR A 74 -5.66 -10.71 22.94
CA TYR A 74 -5.75 -9.33 23.44
C TYR A 74 -5.40 -9.28 24.92
N ARG A 75 -4.57 -8.31 25.31
CA ARG A 75 -4.41 -7.94 26.73
C ARG A 75 -5.51 -6.95 27.10
N THR A 76 -6.10 -7.11 28.27
CA THR A 76 -7.06 -6.15 28.79
C THR A 76 -6.33 -5.17 29.71
N LEU A 77 -6.20 -3.91 29.29
CA LEU A 77 -5.71 -2.82 30.13
C LEU A 77 -6.84 -1.82 30.32
N HIS A 78 -7.16 -1.51 31.57
CA HIS A 78 -8.26 -0.58 31.92
C HIS A 78 -9.60 -0.92 31.27
N GLY A 79 -9.88 -2.24 31.09
CA GLY A 79 -11.11 -2.71 30.46
C GLY A 79 -11.11 -2.73 28.94
N ARG A 80 -10.00 -2.40 28.28
CA ARG A 80 -9.83 -2.41 26.84
C ARG A 80 -9.10 -3.65 26.38
N LEU A 81 -9.42 -4.12 25.18
CA LEU A 81 -8.72 -5.20 24.49
C LEU A 81 -7.59 -4.61 23.66
N TYR A 82 -6.36 -4.86 24.05
CA TYR A 82 -5.15 -4.54 23.28
C TYR A 82 -4.56 -5.81 22.70
N GLN A 83 -3.83 -5.70 21.60
CA GLN A 83 -3.06 -6.83 21.08
C GLN A 83 -2.03 -7.30 22.11
N SER A 84 -1.68 -8.59 22.06
CA SER A 84 -0.93 -9.26 23.13
C SER A 84 0.47 -8.69 23.35
N GLU A 85 1.01 -8.94 24.58
CA GLU A 85 2.34 -8.53 25.08
C GLU A 85 3.56 -9.05 24.30
N ARG A 86 3.40 -9.68 23.14
CA ARG A 86 4.50 -10.09 22.27
C ARG A 86 4.71 -9.06 21.19
N GLY A 87 5.63 -8.23 21.43
CA GLY A 87 6.05 -7.08 20.66
C GLY A 87 5.69 -5.84 21.44
N ASN A 88 6.68 -5.04 21.68
CA ASN A 88 6.48 -3.66 22.01
C ASN A 88 5.59 -3.15 20.86
N THR A 89 4.29 -3.07 21.07
CA THR A 89 3.38 -2.33 20.21
C THR A 89 3.57 -0.83 20.44
N ASP A 90 4.78 -0.47 20.85
CA ASP A 90 5.29 0.83 20.57
C ASP A 90 5.20 0.93 19.06
N TYR A 91 4.23 1.66 18.64
CA TYR A 91 4.00 2.05 17.27
C TYR A 91 5.37 2.17 16.57
N TRP A 92 5.56 1.58 15.41
CA TRP A 92 6.78 1.46 14.61
C TRP A 92 7.68 2.68 14.51
N PHE A 93 7.27 3.79 15.07
CA PHE A 93 7.94 5.07 15.16
C PHE A 93 8.92 5.21 16.33
N THR A 94 9.09 4.21 17.17
CA THR A 94 10.08 4.27 18.24
C THR A 94 11.51 4.01 17.76
N VAL A 95 11.71 3.54 16.54
CA VAL A 95 13.03 3.43 15.97
C VAL A 95 13.37 4.74 15.26
N GLU A 96 13.95 5.68 16.02
CA GLU A 96 14.64 6.87 15.51
C GLU A 96 13.82 7.75 14.53
N VAL A 97 12.56 8.03 14.86
CA VAL A 97 11.93 9.23 14.33
C VAL A 97 12.74 10.39 14.88
N ASP A 98 13.24 11.23 13.99
CA ASP A 98 14.12 12.33 14.26
C ASP A 98 13.66 13.05 15.53
N THR A 99 14.61 13.42 16.40
CA THR A 99 14.42 14.10 17.69
C THR A 99 13.42 15.26 17.59
N MET A 100 13.26 15.84 16.42
CA MET A 100 12.36 16.96 16.17
C MET A 100 10.88 16.57 16.22
N ILE A 101 10.46 15.45 15.61
CA ILE A 101 9.06 14.99 15.67
C ILE A 101 8.71 14.50 17.07
N THR A 102 9.61 13.76 17.72
CA THR A 102 9.42 13.34 19.12
C THR A 102 9.25 14.55 20.07
N LEU A 103 9.98 15.63 19.82
CA LEU A 103 9.81 16.88 20.57
C LEU A 103 8.50 17.60 20.22
N ALA A 104 8.02 17.49 18.98
CA ALA A 104 6.71 18.02 18.59
C ALA A 104 5.59 17.28 19.33
N TYR A 105 5.62 15.96 19.40
CA TYR A 105 4.63 15.16 20.13
C TYR A 105 4.55 15.55 21.61
N ALA A 106 5.69 15.69 22.28
CA ALA A 106 5.74 16.04 23.71
C ALA A 106 5.12 17.41 24.04
N LYS A 107 5.00 18.30 23.06
CA LYS A 107 4.42 19.64 23.22
C LYS A 107 2.98 19.74 22.71
N THR A 108 2.48 18.73 22.03
CA THR A 108 1.16 18.72 21.41
C THR A 108 0.07 18.84 22.47
N LYS A 109 -0.84 19.78 22.27
CA LYS A 109 -2.06 19.98 23.07
C LYS A 109 -3.32 19.64 22.30
N ALA A 110 -3.25 19.69 20.96
CA ALA A 110 -4.35 19.34 20.07
C ALA A 110 -3.80 18.63 18.85
N ALA A 111 -4.25 17.39 18.62
CA ALA A 111 -3.85 16.56 17.50
C ALA A 111 -5.08 16.10 16.72
N ALA A 112 -4.90 15.90 15.41
CA ALA A 112 -5.89 15.24 14.57
C ALA A 112 -5.26 14.06 13.81
N ASP A 113 -5.98 12.95 13.76
CA ASP A 113 -5.70 11.76 12.94
C ASP A 113 -6.70 11.70 11.78
N ILE A 114 -6.26 12.03 10.60
CA ILE A 114 -7.10 12.21 9.41
C ILE A 114 -7.15 10.92 8.60
N GLY A 115 -8.35 10.39 8.37
CA GLY A 115 -8.56 9.04 7.84
C GLY A 115 -8.15 7.99 8.88
N THR A 116 -8.64 8.15 10.10
CA THR A 116 -8.23 7.38 11.28
C THR A 116 -8.53 5.87 11.18
N GLY A 117 -9.41 5.45 10.25
CA GLY A 117 -9.80 4.05 10.07
C GLY A 117 -10.40 3.47 11.35
N THR A 118 -9.81 2.41 11.90
CA THR A 118 -10.24 1.80 13.16
C THR A 118 -9.91 2.64 14.40
N GLY A 119 -9.18 3.74 14.25
CA GLY A 119 -8.84 4.65 15.34
C GLY A 119 -7.66 4.21 16.21
N ILE A 120 -6.94 3.16 15.85
CA ILE A 120 -5.86 2.59 16.67
C ILE A 120 -4.78 3.66 16.98
N TRP A 121 -4.31 4.38 15.96
CA TRP A 121 -3.30 5.41 16.15
C TRP A 121 -3.79 6.53 17.10
N ALA A 122 -5.02 7.01 16.87
CA ALA A 122 -5.61 8.07 17.68
C ALA A 122 -5.79 7.65 19.16
N ILE A 123 -6.17 6.38 19.38
CA ILE A 123 -6.31 5.80 20.73
C ILE A 123 -4.95 5.73 21.43
N GLU A 124 -3.93 5.17 20.75
CA GLU A 124 -2.58 5.03 21.32
C GLU A 124 -1.95 6.40 21.58
N PHE A 125 -2.12 7.36 20.66
CA PHE A 125 -1.65 8.73 20.85
C PHE A 125 -2.35 9.42 22.05
N ALA A 126 -3.65 9.27 22.17
CA ALA A 126 -4.40 9.85 23.28
C ALA A 126 -4.02 9.24 24.65
N ASP A 127 -3.76 7.93 24.71
CA ASP A 127 -3.28 7.26 25.92
C ASP A 127 -1.85 7.69 26.29
N GLN A 128 -0.98 7.87 25.28
CA GLN A 128 0.40 8.32 25.51
C GLN A 128 0.48 9.79 25.92
N PHE A 129 -0.43 10.62 25.40
CA PHE A 129 -0.47 12.07 25.66
C PHE A 129 -1.79 12.51 26.32
N PRO A 130 -2.04 12.16 27.60
CA PRO A 130 -3.33 12.38 28.25
C PRO A 130 -3.73 13.86 28.42
N ASN A 131 -2.78 14.78 28.21
CA ASN A 131 -3.03 16.23 28.26
C ASN A 131 -3.29 16.84 26.88
N ALA A 132 -3.25 16.04 25.81
CA ALA A 132 -3.61 16.46 24.47
C ALA A 132 -5.10 16.17 24.19
N SER A 133 -5.79 17.07 23.49
CA SER A 133 -7.09 16.78 22.88
C SER A 133 -6.84 16.15 21.52
N VAL A 134 -7.42 14.98 21.25
CA VAL A 134 -7.23 14.23 20.00
C VAL A 134 -8.55 14.10 19.28
N ILE A 135 -8.53 14.34 17.98
CA ILE A 135 -9.67 14.15 17.07
C ILE A 135 -9.26 13.12 16.03
N GLY A 136 -10.02 12.04 15.89
CA GLY A 136 -9.89 11.11 14.75
C GLY A 136 -11.04 11.32 13.78
N THR A 137 -10.74 11.53 12.48
CA THR A 137 -11.77 11.70 11.45
C THR A 137 -11.74 10.58 10.44
N ASP A 138 -12.92 10.10 10.00
CA ASP A 138 -13.06 9.11 8.92
C ASP A 138 -14.46 9.18 8.31
N LEU A 139 -14.62 8.68 7.08
CA LEU A 139 -15.91 8.50 6.44
C LEU A 139 -16.72 7.34 7.03
N ALA A 140 -16.03 6.32 7.56
CA ALA A 140 -16.66 5.11 8.09
C ALA A 140 -16.70 5.14 9.62
N PRO A 141 -17.89 4.95 10.26
CA PRO A 141 -18.02 4.90 11.71
C PRO A 141 -17.68 3.49 12.25
N ILE A 142 -16.41 3.06 12.06
CA ILE A 142 -15.94 1.72 12.45
C ILE A 142 -15.10 1.72 13.73
N GLN A 143 -14.94 2.88 14.36
CA GLN A 143 -14.15 3.06 15.56
C GLN A 143 -14.87 2.47 16.79
N PRO A 144 -14.12 2.05 17.82
CA PRO A 144 -14.73 1.50 19.03
C PRO A 144 -15.52 2.58 19.79
N SER A 145 -16.61 2.16 20.44
CA SER A 145 -17.47 3.06 21.23
C SER A 145 -16.84 3.50 22.55
N TRP A 146 -15.80 2.83 23.01
CA TRP A 146 -15.09 3.16 24.24
C TRP A 146 -13.65 3.60 23.93
N VAL A 147 -13.35 4.84 24.26
CA VAL A 147 -12.11 5.54 23.88
C VAL A 147 -11.53 6.33 25.06
N PRO A 148 -10.26 6.75 25.01
CA PRO A 148 -9.69 7.66 26.02
C PRO A 148 -10.55 8.92 26.20
N PRO A 149 -10.62 9.48 27.41
CA PRO A 149 -11.48 10.66 27.67
C PRO A 149 -11.06 11.93 26.93
N ASN A 150 -9.85 11.94 26.38
CA ASN A 150 -9.28 13.04 25.61
C ASN A 150 -9.31 12.80 24.09
N LEU A 151 -10.02 11.76 23.62
CA LEU A 151 -10.21 11.41 22.20
C LEU A 151 -11.69 11.49 21.80
N GLU A 152 -11.94 12.09 20.65
CA GLU A 152 -13.24 12.12 19.99
C GLU A 152 -13.10 11.63 18.53
N PHE A 153 -14.03 10.79 18.07
CA PHE A 153 -14.15 10.43 16.65
C PHE A 153 -15.28 11.19 15.98
N GLN A 154 -15.00 11.71 14.78
CA GLN A 154 -15.95 12.48 13.99
C GLN A 154 -16.04 11.89 12.57
N ILE A 155 -17.25 11.87 11.99
CA ILE A 155 -17.43 11.50 10.58
C ILE A 155 -17.15 12.75 9.75
N ASP A 156 -16.07 12.71 8.95
CA ASP A 156 -15.67 13.81 8.09
C ASP A 156 -14.99 13.29 6.81
N ASP A 157 -15.18 14.00 5.69
CA ASP A 157 -14.51 13.72 4.42
C ASP A 157 -13.25 14.58 4.30
N CYS A 158 -12.10 13.97 4.51
CA CYS A 158 -10.82 14.68 4.45
C CYS A 158 -10.52 15.33 3.08
N THR A 159 -11.25 14.98 2.02
CA THR A 159 -11.10 15.57 0.68
C THR A 159 -11.94 16.83 0.47
N GLN A 160 -12.75 17.20 1.46
CA GLN A 160 -13.58 18.42 1.49
C GLN A 160 -12.99 19.45 2.46
N GLU A 161 -13.71 20.55 2.66
CA GLU A 161 -13.36 21.51 3.72
C GLU A 161 -13.53 20.86 5.10
N TRP A 162 -12.46 20.89 5.90
CA TRP A 162 -12.47 20.26 7.22
C TRP A 162 -13.35 21.00 8.22
N THR A 163 -14.05 20.25 9.06
CA THR A 163 -14.81 20.80 10.19
C THR A 163 -13.92 21.30 11.32
N ILE A 164 -12.63 21.00 11.30
CA ILE A 164 -11.63 21.42 12.29
C ILE A 164 -11.36 22.93 12.16
N ALA A 165 -11.46 23.64 13.27
CA ALA A 165 -11.28 25.09 13.29
C ALA A 165 -9.88 25.53 12.81
N PRO A 166 -9.74 26.63 12.08
CA PRO A 166 -8.45 27.16 11.67
C PRO A 166 -7.54 27.46 12.88
N ASN A 167 -6.23 27.18 12.73
CA ASN A 167 -5.20 27.43 13.74
C ASN A 167 -5.52 26.81 15.11
N SER A 168 -6.13 25.64 15.14
CA SER A 168 -6.51 24.93 16.35
C SER A 168 -5.60 23.76 16.70
N LEU A 169 -4.96 23.13 15.72
CA LEU A 169 -4.12 21.96 15.89
C LEU A 169 -2.65 22.32 16.10
N ASP A 170 -1.97 21.55 16.94
CA ASP A 170 -0.52 21.55 17.06
C ASP A 170 0.11 20.46 16.15
N TYR A 171 -0.68 19.40 15.87
CA TYR A 171 -0.21 18.26 15.07
C TYR A 171 -1.34 17.63 14.24
N ALA A 172 -1.03 17.28 12.99
CA ALA A 172 -1.91 16.54 12.09
C ALA A 172 -1.20 15.28 11.57
N HIS A 173 -1.82 14.12 11.75
CA HIS A 173 -1.34 12.83 11.28
C HIS A 173 -2.23 12.31 10.16
N LEU A 174 -1.60 11.78 9.10
CA LEU A 174 -2.27 11.15 7.97
C LEU A 174 -1.53 9.87 7.60
N ARG A 175 -2.27 8.77 7.41
CA ARG A 175 -1.64 7.49 7.10
C ARG A 175 -2.50 6.63 6.18
N TRP A 176 -1.85 6.03 5.16
CA TRP A 176 -2.47 5.07 4.25
C TRP A 176 -3.68 5.62 3.50
N LEU A 177 -3.60 6.87 3.06
CA LEU A 177 -4.62 7.54 2.25
C LEU A 177 -4.37 7.39 0.75
N VAL A 178 -3.30 6.70 0.35
CA VAL A 178 -3.01 6.37 -1.05
C VAL A 178 -4.22 5.68 -1.71
N GLY A 179 -4.59 6.16 -2.90
CA GLY A 179 -5.78 5.69 -3.62
C GLY A 179 -7.10 6.31 -3.16
N SER A 180 -7.19 6.90 -1.97
CA SER A 180 -8.38 7.61 -1.49
C SER A 180 -8.39 9.08 -1.87
N VAL A 181 -7.21 9.72 -1.92
CA VAL A 181 -7.03 11.14 -2.19
C VAL A 181 -6.71 11.38 -3.66
N ALA A 182 -7.48 12.25 -4.33
CA ALA A 182 -7.22 12.66 -5.70
C ALA A 182 -6.29 13.89 -5.76
N ASP A 183 -6.48 14.85 -4.85
CA ASP A 183 -5.71 16.10 -4.77
C ASP A 183 -5.03 16.21 -3.41
N TRP A 184 -3.78 15.79 -3.36
CA TRP A 184 -2.94 15.85 -2.16
C TRP A 184 -2.60 17.27 -1.74
N THR A 185 -2.50 18.18 -2.71
CA THR A 185 -2.23 19.60 -2.42
C THR A 185 -3.43 20.24 -1.73
N ALA A 186 -4.66 19.97 -2.17
CA ALA A 186 -5.86 20.43 -1.50
C ALA A 186 -5.96 19.86 -0.07
N LEU A 187 -5.71 18.56 0.12
CA LEU A 187 -5.70 17.93 1.44
C LEU A 187 -4.71 18.62 2.40
N PHE A 188 -3.48 18.85 1.95
CA PHE A 188 -2.47 19.49 2.79
C PHE A 188 -2.74 20.98 3.03
N LYS A 189 -3.47 21.66 2.15
CA LYS A 189 -3.95 23.02 2.40
C LYS A 189 -4.98 23.08 3.52
N GLU A 190 -5.88 22.10 3.61
CA GLU A 190 -6.81 22.01 4.75
C GLU A 190 -6.06 21.74 6.06
N ALA A 191 -5.06 20.83 6.04
CA ALA A 191 -4.19 20.64 7.21
C ALA A 191 -3.44 21.91 7.59
N TYR A 192 -2.89 22.64 6.60
CA TYR A 192 -2.21 23.92 6.83
C TYR A 192 -3.13 24.97 7.44
N LYS A 193 -4.39 25.05 6.98
CA LYS A 193 -5.40 25.96 7.52
C LYS A 193 -5.70 25.64 9.00
N SER A 194 -5.82 24.35 9.34
CA SER A 194 -6.19 23.89 10.67
C SER A 194 -5.04 23.93 11.67
N LEU A 195 -3.78 23.80 11.23
CA LEU A 195 -2.60 23.87 12.07
C LEU A 195 -2.33 25.30 12.56
N LYS A 196 -1.88 25.42 13.81
CA LYS A 196 -1.32 26.65 14.38
C LYS A 196 0.00 27.00 13.69
N PRO A 197 0.43 28.29 13.67
CA PRO A 197 1.82 28.62 13.39
C PRO A 197 2.76 27.78 14.26
N GLY A 198 3.82 27.20 13.65
CA GLY A 198 4.73 26.28 14.33
C GLY A 198 4.22 24.83 14.47
N GLY A 199 2.97 24.56 14.09
CA GLY A 199 2.38 23.21 14.13
C GLY A 199 2.95 22.30 13.04
N TRP A 200 2.89 20.99 13.25
CA TRP A 200 3.48 19.96 12.40
C TRP A 200 2.43 19.10 11.71
N ILE A 201 2.75 18.67 10.50
CA ILE A 201 2.03 17.63 9.76
C ILE A 201 2.95 16.44 9.52
N GLU A 202 2.38 15.25 9.57
CA GLU A 202 3.04 14.01 9.13
C GLU A 202 2.11 13.23 8.22
N SER A 203 2.66 12.72 7.10
CA SER A 203 1.97 11.82 6.18
C SER A 203 2.82 10.58 5.94
N TYR A 204 2.22 9.39 6.13
CA TYR A 204 2.88 8.11 6.04
C TYR A 204 2.20 7.21 5.01
N GLU A 205 2.85 7.02 3.84
CA GLU A 205 2.23 6.32 2.72
C GLU A 205 3.07 5.13 2.23
N PRO A 206 2.42 4.00 1.91
CA PRO A 206 3.10 2.84 1.35
C PRO A 206 3.35 2.97 -0.15
N SER A 207 4.35 2.24 -0.62
CA SER A 207 4.50 1.85 -2.01
C SER A 207 3.67 0.60 -2.30
N SER A 208 2.94 0.57 -3.39
CA SER A 208 2.29 -0.65 -3.87
C SER A 208 3.27 -1.66 -4.49
N THR A 209 4.52 -1.27 -4.70
CA THR A 209 5.56 -2.12 -5.28
C THR A 209 6.13 -3.07 -4.24
N ILE A 210 6.11 -4.36 -4.55
CA ILE A 210 6.83 -5.40 -3.80
C ILE A 210 8.14 -5.69 -4.51
N GLU A 211 9.25 -5.65 -3.79
CA GLU A 211 10.60 -5.78 -4.32
C GLU A 211 11.51 -6.58 -3.38
N SER A 212 12.70 -6.95 -3.84
CA SER A 212 13.75 -7.61 -3.04
C SER A 212 15.13 -7.05 -3.41
N ASP A 213 16.07 -7.04 -2.45
CA ASP A 213 17.44 -6.57 -2.72
C ASP A 213 18.28 -7.62 -3.46
N ASP A 214 17.92 -8.88 -3.36
CA ASP A 214 18.64 -10.03 -3.89
C ASP A 214 17.98 -10.66 -5.13
N ASN A 215 17.01 -9.96 -5.72
CA ASN A 215 16.25 -10.38 -6.90
C ASN A 215 15.46 -11.69 -6.70
N THR A 216 15.07 -12.02 -5.49
CA THR A 216 14.20 -13.17 -5.22
C THR A 216 12.73 -12.91 -5.60
N VAL A 217 12.30 -11.65 -5.71
CA VAL A 217 11.05 -11.26 -6.37
C VAL A 217 11.31 -11.19 -7.87
N LEU A 218 10.86 -12.21 -8.60
CA LEU A 218 11.14 -12.34 -10.03
C LEU A 218 10.21 -11.47 -10.88
N PRO A 219 10.69 -10.94 -12.01
CA PRO A 219 9.82 -10.31 -13.00
C PRO A 219 8.72 -11.26 -13.46
N GLY A 220 7.47 -10.80 -13.52
CA GLY A 220 6.30 -11.61 -13.89
C GLY A 220 5.74 -12.48 -12.77
N SER A 221 6.37 -12.54 -11.59
CA SER A 221 5.80 -13.21 -10.42
C SER A 221 4.56 -12.47 -9.89
N ALA A 222 3.73 -13.14 -9.12
CA ALA A 222 2.52 -12.54 -8.55
C ALA A 222 2.86 -11.35 -7.63
N MET A 223 3.93 -11.44 -6.83
CA MET A 223 4.42 -10.32 -6.04
C MET A 223 4.83 -9.14 -6.91
N SER A 224 5.54 -9.35 -8.02
CA SER A 224 5.96 -8.26 -8.92
C SER A 224 4.78 -7.62 -9.64
N GLN A 225 3.71 -8.38 -9.89
CA GLN A 225 2.49 -7.92 -10.54
C GLN A 225 1.48 -7.22 -9.60
N TRP A 226 1.66 -7.38 -8.29
CA TRP A 226 0.78 -6.82 -7.26
C TRP A 226 0.50 -5.32 -7.46
N GLN A 227 1.54 -4.53 -7.69
CA GLN A 227 1.41 -3.09 -7.90
C GLN A 227 0.52 -2.70 -9.08
N ASN A 228 0.49 -3.53 -10.14
CA ASN A 228 -0.17 -3.19 -11.40
C ASN A 228 -1.70 -3.13 -11.23
N PHE A 229 -2.27 -3.92 -10.32
CA PHE A 229 -3.69 -3.77 -9.97
C PHE A 229 -4.01 -2.37 -9.48
N PHE A 230 -3.18 -1.83 -8.59
CA PHE A 230 -3.40 -0.51 -7.99
C PHE A 230 -3.08 0.61 -8.98
N VAL A 231 -1.97 0.52 -9.69
CA VAL A 231 -1.55 1.56 -10.64
C VAL A 231 -2.55 1.67 -11.80
N GLU A 232 -2.92 0.54 -12.41
CA GLU A 232 -3.83 0.55 -13.56
C GLU A 232 -5.28 0.74 -13.15
N GLY A 233 -5.73 0.07 -12.06
CA GLY A 233 -7.06 0.25 -11.51
C GLY A 233 -7.28 1.69 -11.02
N GLY A 234 -6.33 2.23 -10.30
CA GLY A 234 -6.36 3.61 -9.83
C GLY A 234 -6.44 4.60 -10.98
N ARG A 235 -5.65 4.40 -12.05
CA ARG A 235 -5.70 5.24 -13.25
C ARG A 235 -7.11 5.27 -13.87
N ARG A 236 -7.81 4.12 -13.94
CA ARG A 236 -9.20 4.06 -14.43
C ARG A 236 -10.18 4.80 -13.52
N MET A 237 -9.89 4.85 -12.22
CA MET A 237 -10.72 5.52 -11.22
C MET A 237 -10.34 7.00 -11.00
N GLY A 238 -9.37 7.54 -11.77
CA GLY A 238 -8.87 8.91 -11.57
C GLY A 238 -8.08 9.10 -10.27
N ARG A 239 -7.47 8.04 -9.74
CA ARG A 239 -6.67 8.03 -8.52
C ARG A 239 -5.24 7.59 -8.83
N THR A 240 -4.27 8.10 -8.06
CA THR A 240 -2.89 7.65 -8.16
C THR A 240 -2.49 6.76 -7.00
N PHE A 241 -1.83 5.65 -7.30
CA PHE A 241 -1.17 4.79 -6.33
C PHE A 241 0.37 4.94 -6.38
N LYS A 242 0.87 5.96 -7.10
CA LYS A 242 2.29 6.27 -7.19
C LYS A 242 2.72 7.39 -6.24
N VAL A 243 2.00 7.58 -5.14
CA VAL A 243 2.28 8.65 -4.17
C VAL A 243 3.72 8.60 -3.67
N PHE A 244 4.16 7.39 -3.32
CA PHE A 244 5.54 7.12 -2.90
C PHE A 244 6.57 7.39 -4.02
N GLN A 245 6.35 6.78 -5.20
CA GLN A 245 7.30 6.80 -6.32
C GLN A 245 7.49 8.21 -6.89
N ASP A 246 6.38 8.94 -7.04
CA ASP A 246 6.37 10.28 -7.64
C ASP A 246 6.70 11.39 -6.62
N GLY A 247 6.88 11.04 -5.35
CA GLY A 247 7.20 11.97 -4.25
C GLY A 247 6.10 13.02 -4.04
N ILE A 248 4.84 12.60 -4.18
CA ILE A 248 3.67 13.51 -4.16
C ILE A 248 3.54 14.18 -2.81
N GLN A 249 3.72 13.45 -1.69
CA GLN A 249 3.59 14.01 -0.34
C GLN A 249 4.45 15.26 -0.17
N LYS A 250 5.75 15.18 -0.48
CA LYS A 250 6.68 16.30 -0.32
C LYS A 250 6.33 17.48 -1.21
N LYS A 251 6.03 17.22 -2.48
CA LYS A 251 5.64 18.26 -3.45
C LYS A 251 4.38 18.98 -2.99
N ALA A 252 3.35 18.23 -2.61
CA ALA A 252 2.07 18.77 -2.17
C ALA A 252 2.18 19.55 -0.85
N MET A 253 3.03 19.12 0.10
CA MET A 253 3.33 19.89 1.31
C MET A 253 4.03 21.22 0.98
N GLN A 254 5.00 21.22 0.03
CA GLN A 254 5.65 22.46 -0.44
C GLN A 254 4.64 23.42 -1.05
N GLU A 255 3.76 22.92 -1.92
CA GLU A 255 2.71 23.72 -2.57
C GLU A 255 1.65 24.24 -1.59
N ALA A 256 1.41 23.52 -0.49
CA ALA A 256 0.53 23.97 0.59
C ALA A 256 1.16 25.03 1.49
N GLY A 257 2.49 25.25 1.41
CA GLY A 257 3.19 26.29 2.16
C GLY A 257 3.94 25.81 3.40
N PHE A 258 4.08 24.49 3.61
CA PHE A 258 4.89 23.94 4.69
C PHE A 258 6.38 24.20 4.46
N VAL A 259 7.13 24.32 5.54
CA VAL A 259 8.58 24.48 5.60
C VAL A 259 9.20 23.34 6.42
N ASP A 260 10.54 23.28 6.45
CA ASP A 260 11.28 22.25 7.19
C ASP A 260 10.80 20.84 6.83
N ILE A 261 10.55 20.62 5.51
CA ILE A 261 9.99 19.37 5.01
C ILE A 261 11.10 18.33 4.87
N GLU A 262 10.97 17.25 5.63
CA GLU A 262 11.86 16.11 5.60
C GLU A 262 11.11 14.84 5.19
N GLU A 263 11.86 13.81 4.77
CA GLU A 263 11.30 12.51 4.40
C GLU A 263 12.21 11.37 4.82
N ARG A 264 11.60 10.25 5.20
CA ARG A 264 12.32 9.00 5.52
C ARG A 264 11.62 7.81 4.90
N ASN A 265 12.42 6.92 4.31
CA ASN A 265 11.93 5.67 3.74
C ASN A 265 12.21 4.50 4.69
N PHE A 266 11.25 3.58 4.77
CA PHE A 266 11.33 2.36 5.55
C PHE A 266 11.10 1.16 4.65
N LYS A 267 11.80 0.06 4.91
CA LYS A 267 11.52 -1.25 4.31
C LYS A 267 10.60 -2.02 5.24
N ASN A 268 9.46 -2.44 4.73
CA ASN A 268 8.52 -3.27 5.46
C ASN A 268 8.59 -4.69 4.92
N PRO A 269 9.23 -5.64 5.62
CA PRO A 269 9.37 -7.01 5.15
C PRO A 269 8.01 -7.70 4.96
N ILE A 270 7.97 -8.70 4.07
CA ILE A 270 6.90 -9.66 3.92
C ILE A 270 7.48 -11.05 4.24
N GLY A 271 7.00 -11.69 5.30
CA GLY A 271 7.52 -12.97 5.74
C GLY A 271 8.61 -12.90 6.82
N GLY A 272 8.93 -14.05 7.40
CA GLY A 272 9.85 -14.17 8.54
C GLY A 272 11.33 -14.28 8.17
N TRP A 273 11.73 -13.84 6.98
CA TRP A 273 13.09 -13.96 6.46
C TRP A 273 14.15 -13.04 7.12
N PRO A 274 13.82 -11.85 7.69
CA PRO A 274 14.83 -11.00 8.31
C PRO A 274 15.53 -11.68 9.48
N LYS A 275 16.84 -11.42 9.62
CA LYS A 275 17.63 -11.90 10.77
C LYS A 275 17.35 -11.12 12.04
N ASP A 276 17.10 -9.83 11.88
CA ASP A 276 16.72 -8.96 12.99
C ASP A 276 15.35 -9.39 13.55
N PRO A 277 15.20 -9.59 14.88
CA PRO A 277 13.97 -10.11 15.45
C PRO A 277 12.76 -9.18 15.30
N GLU A 278 12.98 -7.88 15.35
CA GLU A 278 11.93 -6.87 15.20
C GLU A 278 11.44 -6.85 13.74
N ALA A 279 12.35 -6.70 12.79
CA ALA A 279 12.02 -6.77 11.35
C ALA A 279 11.36 -8.09 10.98
N ARG A 280 11.76 -9.22 11.60
CA ARG A 280 11.12 -10.52 11.41
C ARG A 280 9.68 -10.54 11.90
N SER A 281 9.43 -10.02 13.10
CA SER A 281 8.09 -9.92 13.68
C SER A 281 7.17 -9.12 12.77
N ILE A 282 7.66 -8.01 12.26
CA ILE A 282 7.01 -7.15 11.30
C ILE A 282 6.63 -7.92 10.03
N GLY A 283 7.61 -8.58 9.45
CA GLY A 283 7.40 -9.36 8.24
C GLY A 283 6.36 -10.45 8.41
N GLN A 284 6.34 -11.12 9.56
CA GLN A 284 5.33 -12.12 9.90
C GLN A 284 3.92 -11.51 10.01
N TYR A 285 3.80 -10.32 10.62
CA TYR A 285 2.52 -9.59 10.68
C TYR A 285 2.04 -9.17 9.28
N THR A 286 2.96 -8.65 8.48
CA THR A 286 2.65 -8.24 7.11
C THR A 286 2.18 -9.43 6.28
N GLN A 287 2.87 -10.56 6.38
CA GLN A 287 2.47 -11.79 5.71
C GLN A 287 1.08 -12.23 6.15
N ALA A 288 0.83 -12.30 7.46
CA ALA A 288 -0.46 -12.72 8.00
C ALA A 288 -1.61 -11.80 7.53
N ALA A 289 -1.39 -10.49 7.50
CA ALA A 289 -2.39 -9.53 7.02
C ALA A 289 -2.70 -9.73 5.52
N LEU A 290 -1.66 -9.92 4.70
CA LEU A 290 -1.84 -10.17 3.26
C LEU A 290 -2.50 -11.53 2.98
N GLU A 291 -2.18 -12.56 3.75
CA GLU A 291 -2.84 -13.87 3.64
C GLU A 291 -4.31 -13.81 4.04
N GLN A 292 -4.63 -13.03 5.07
CA GLN A 292 -5.99 -12.92 5.58
C GLN A 292 -6.93 -12.24 4.60
N ASP A 293 -6.48 -11.15 3.96
CA ASP A 293 -7.36 -10.32 3.10
C ASP A 293 -6.66 -9.78 1.84
N GLY A 294 -5.69 -10.52 1.29
CA GLY A 294 -5.05 -10.16 0.02
C GLY A 294 -6.05 -10.09 -1.14
N LYS A 295 -7.04 -11.01 -1.16
CA LYS A 295 -8.12 -10.98 -2.16
C LYS A 295 -8.96 -9.72 -2.04
N GLY A 296 -9.45 -9.37 -0.85
CA GLY A 296 -10.24 -8.17 -0.61
C GLY A 296 -9.48 -6.90 -1.00
N THR A 297 -8.18 -6.87 -0.72
CA THR A 297 -7.32 -5.72 -1.03
C THR A 297 -7.25 -5.42 -2.53
N VAL A 298 -7.17 -6.43 -3.40
CA VAL A 298 -7.06 -6.22 -4.85
C VAL A 298 -8.38 -6.28 -5.60
N LEU A 299 -9.43 -6.90 -5.02
CA LEU A 299 -10.68 -7.23 -5.71
C LEU A 299 -11.34 -6.00 -6.35
N HIS A 300 -11.39 -4.89 -5.63
CA HIS A 300 -12.00 -3.65 -6.14
C HIS A 300 -11.26 -3.13 -7.39
N MET A 301 -9.94 -3.11 -7.35
CA MET A 301 -9.10 -2.68 -8.49
C MET A 301 -9.18 -3.67 -9.65
N ALA A 302 -9.12 -4.96 -9.35
CA ALA A 302 -9.24 -6.03 -10.34
C ALA A 302 -10.58 -5.98 -11.08
N THR A 303 -11.69 -5.77 -10.34
CA THR A 303 -13.03 -5.61 -10.92
C THR A 303 -13.08 -4.38 -11.85
N ALA A 304 -12.49 -3.26 -11.44
CA ALA A 304 -12.39 -2.07 -12.30
C ALA A 304 -11.58 -2.33 -13.57
N LEU A 305 -10.65 -3.30 -13.55
CA LEU A 305 -9.86 -3.76 -14.68
C LEU A 305 -10.56 -4.82 -15.54
N GLY A 306 -11.72 -5.31 -15.11
CA GLY A 306 -12.53 -6.30 -15.83
C GLY A 306 -12.23 -7.76 -15.47
N TRP A 307 -11.50 -8.00 -14.36
CA TRP A 307 -11.25 -9.34 -13.83
C TRP A 307 -12.49 -9.87 -13.09
N SER A 308 -12.78 -11.14 -13.28
CA SER A 308 -13.76 -11.86 -12.48
C SER A 308 -13.19 -12.21 -11.10
N GLU A 309 -14.09 -12.51 -10.16
CA GLU A 309 -13.68 -12.92 -8.81
C GLU A 309 -12.88 -14.24 -8.81
N ASP A 310 -13.20 -15.17 -9.71
CA ASP A 310 -12.48 -16.43 -9.87
C ASP A 310 -11.04 -16.20 -10.37
N GLU A 311 -10.86 -15.33 -11.36
CA GLU A 311 -9.54 -14.94 -11.87
C GLU A 311 -8.69 -14.27 -10.78
N VAL A 312 -9.28 -13.42 -9.95
CA VAL A 312 -8.60 -12.85 -8.77
C VAL A 312 -8.22 -13.94 -7.79
N THR A 313 -9.09 -14.94 -7.56
CA THR A 313 -8.79 -16.05 -6.66
C THR A 313 -7.60 -16.87 -7.13
N VAL A 314 -7.49 -17.13 -8.43
CA VAL A 314 -6.34 -17.82 -9.03
C VAL A 314 -5.07 -16.98 -8.83
N PHE A 315 -5.08 -15.69 -9.14
CA PHE A 315 -3.94 -14.80 -8.90
C PHE A 315 -3.49 -14.82 -7.43
N ILE A 316 -4.43 -14.70 -6.49
CA ILE A 316 -4.15 -14.71 -5.05
C ILE A 316 -3.57 -16.03 -4.57
N SER A 317 -3.94 -17.17 -5.19
CA SER A 317 -3.32 -18.45 -4.86
C SER A 317 -1.82 -18.47 -5.19
N HIS A 318 -1.41 -17.91 -6.33
CA HIS A 318 0.00 -17.72 -6.68
C HIS A 318 0.69 -16.75 -5.73
N PHE A 319 0.07 -15.60 -5.47
CA PHE A 319 0.59 -14.61 -4.54
C PHE A 319 0.83 -15.20 -3.14
N ASN A 320 -0.15 -15.92 -2.59
CA ASN A 320 -0.04 -16.57 -1.29
C ASN A 320 1.07 -17.65 -1.23
N ARG A 321 1.26 -18.39 -2.32
CA ARG A 321 2.37 -19.33 -2.43
C ARG A 321 3.72 -18.61 -2.39
N GLU A 322 3.85 -17.49 -3.09
CA GLU A 322 5.07 -16.68 -3.08
C GLU A 322 5.36 -16.06 -1.71
N ILE A 323 4.37 -15.44 -1.04
CA ILE A 323 4.59 -14.80 0.28
C ILE A 323 4.90 -15.82 1.39
N ARG A 324 4.52 -17.08 1.23
CA ARG A 324 4.85 -18.17 2.16
C ARG A 324 6.25 -18.74 1.93
N SER A 325 6.84 -18.48 0.79
CA SER A 325 8.14 -19.02 0.45
C SER A 325 9.26 -18.41 1.30
N PRO A 326 9.99 -19.19 2.10
CA PRO A 326 11.11 -18.67 2.87
C PRO A 326 12.32 -18.29 1.99
N LYS A 327 12.26 -18.61 0.69
CA LYS A 327 13.31 -18.31 -0.30
C LYS A 327 13.14 -16.90 -0.92
N ILE A 328 12.00 -16.26 -0.69
CA ILE A 328 11.70 -14.92 -1.23
C ILE A 328 11.86 -13.89 -0.11
N HIS A 329 12.79 -12.96 -0.29
CA HIS A 329 13.10 -11.93 0.70
C HIS A 329 12.42 -10.60 0.33
N ALA A 330 11.11 -10.67 0.19
CA ALA A 330 10.29 -9.58 -0.26
C ALA A 330 10.07 -8.51 0.82
N TYR A 331 9.94 -7.27 0.36
CA TYR A 331 9.49 -6.14 1.16
C TYR A 331 8.75 -5.13 0.27
N PHE A 332 7.95 -4.26 0.88
CA PHE A 332 7.53 -3.01 0.26
C PHE A 332 8.09 -1.82 1.04
N LYS A 333 8.18 -0.68 0.38
CA LYS A 333 8.66 0.54 1.01
C LYS A 333 7.49 1.34 1.58
N GLN A 334 7.77 2.07 2.63
CA GLN A 334 6.88 3.08 3.19
C GLN A 334 7.67 4.38 3.32
N LYS A 335 6.99 5.52 3.21
CA LYS A 335 7.60 6.84 3.31
C LYS A 335 6.83 7.69 4.31
N ALA A 336 7.51 8.14 5.35
CA ALA A 336 7.06 9.25 6.17
C ALA A 336 7.56 10.56 5.56
N VAL A 337 6.69 11.54 5.45
CA VAL A 337 7.03 12.93 5.10
C VAL A 337 6.39 13.82 6.13
N TRP A 338 7.16 14.73 6.70
CA TRP A 338 6.68 15.67 7.70
C TRP A 338 7.14 17.09 7.37
N GLY A 339 6.39 18.05 7.85
CA GLY A 339 6.67 19.47 7.63
C GLY A 339 6.03 20.33 8.68
N ARG A 340 6.46 21.58 8.75
CA ARG A 340 6.04 22.54 9.78
C ARG A 340 5.33 23.74 9.12
N LYS A 341 4.25 24.19 9.71
CA LYS A 341 3.67 25.49 9.36
C LYS A 341 4.59 26.60 9.88
N PRO A 342 4.98 27.61 9.08
CA PRO A 342 5.79 28.73 9.57
C PRO A 342 5.22 29.40 10.81
N ASP A 343 6.08 29.94 11.69
CA ASP A 343 5.66 30.62 12.92
C ASP A 343 4.95 31.94 12.65
N THR A 344 5.30 32.59 11.53
CA THR A 344 4.67 33.85 11.07
C THR A 344 4.64 33.87 9.56
N VAL A 345 3.52 34.32 9.03
CA VAL A 345 3.39 34.69 7.61
C VAL A 345 3.43 36.23 7.54
#